data_59fd25936f5f71c48b859c7e42a716ca
#
_entry.id   59fd25936f5f71c48b859c7e42a716ca
#
_cell.length_a   1.000
_cell.length_b   1.000
_cell.length_c   1.000
_cell.angle_alpha   90.00
_cell.angle_beta   90.00
_cell.angle_gamma   90.00
#
_symmetry.space_group_name_H-M   'P 1'
#
loop_
_entity.id
_entity.type
_entity.pdbx_description
1 polymer ?
#
loop_
_entity_poly.entity_id
_entity_poly.type
_entity_poly.pdbx_seq_one_letter_code
_entity_poly.pdbx_strand_id
1 'polypeptide(L)'
;MTQNEKMKTLIEYLESYKLYRAMKELRDKDDAEPLSEAEGARKKMREIRSFVTSMPDSREKLFLYYHYIGGRSMERCAEMLGVAERSIYRIRLRALKLALCCFPGERAAV
;
A
#
# COMPACT_ATOMS: atom_id res chain seq x y z
N MET A 1 -12.11 -18.61 2.13
CA MET A 1 -11.51 -17.66 1.18
C MET A 1 -10.29 -18.29 0.51
N THR A 2 -10.22 -18.23 -0.80
CA THR A 2 -9.10 -18.79 -1.55
C THR A 2 -7.87 -17.88 -1.43
N GLN A 3 -6.70 -18.41 -1.77
CA GLN A 3 -5.46 -17.63 -1.78
C GLN A 3 -5.56 -16.45 -2.77
N ASN A 4 -6.18 -16.67 -3.91
CA ASN A 4 -6.37 -15.61 -4.91
C ASN A 4 -7.28 -14.50 -4.40
N GLU A 5 -8.32 -14.84 -3.66
CA GLU A 5 -9.21 -13.85 -3.07
C GLU A 5 -8.52 -13.03 -1.99
N LYS A 6 -7.70 -13.69 -1.18
CA LYS A 6 -6.91 -13.01 -0.14
C LYS A 6 -5.91 -12.04 -0.76
N MET A 7 -5.27 -12.46 -1.85
CA MET A 7 -4.32 -11.63 -2.56
C MET A 7 -5.02 -10.41 -3.17
N LYS A 8 -6.19 -10.60 -3.77
CA LYS A 8 -6.98 -9.52 -4.33
C LYS A 8 -7.35 -8.50 -3.26
N THR A 9 -7.80 -8.98 -2.10
CA THR A 9 -8.17 -8.12 -0.97
C THR A 9 -6.96 -7.31 -0.50
N LEU A 10 -5.80 -7.94 -0.41
CA LEU A 10 -4.56 -7.26 -0.01
C LEU A 10 -4.21 -6.16 -1.01
N ILE A 11 -4.26 -6.46 -2.30
CA ILE A 11 -3.92 -5.49 -3.34
C ILE A 11 -4.88 -4.29 -3.27
N GLU A 12 -6.16 -4.55 -3.12
CA GLU A 12 -7.17 -3.49 -2.98
C GLU A 12 -6.90 -2.64 -1.74
N TYR A 13 -6.51 -3.28 -0.64
CA TYR A 13 -6.16 -2.58 0.58
C TYR A 13 -4.96 -1.63 0.37
N LEU A 14 -3.91 -2.12 -0.26
CA LEU A 14 -2.73 -1.30 -0.56
C LEU A 14 -3.04 -0.17 -1.54
N GLU A 15 -3.82 -0.47 -2.57
CA GLU A 15 -4.21 0.53 -3.57
C GLU A 15 -5.11 1.60 -3.01
N SER A 16 -5.86 1.30 -1.94
CA SER A 16 -6.73 2.28 -1.30
C SER A 16 -5.98 3.47 -0.70
N TYR A 17 -4.68 3.31 -0.44
CA TYR A 17 -3.87 4.43 0.05
C TYR A 17 -3.91 5.61 -0.91
N LYS A 18 -3.81 5.34 -2.20
CA LYS A 18 -3.87 6.37 -3.24
C LYS A 18 -5.20 7.12 -3.20
N LEU A 19 -6.28 6.36 -3.02
CA LEU A 19 -7.61 6.95 -2.92
C LEU A 19 -7.75 7.85 -1.68
N TYR A 20 -7.30 7.37 -0.53
CA TYR A 20 -7.36 8.17 0.70
C TYR A 20 -6.49 9.41 0.60
N ARG A 21 -5.35 9.33 -0.04
CA ARG A 21 -4.48 10.49 -0.28
C ARG A 21 -5.22 11.53 -1.13
N ALA A 22 -5.86 11.09 -2.21
CA ALA A 22 -6.59 11.99 -3.09
C ALA A 22 -7.75 12.65 -2.35
N MET A 23 -8.48 11.90 -1.54
CA MET A 23 -9.57 12.42 -0.73
C MET A 23 -9.08 13.47 0.27
N LYS A 24 -7.95 13.19 0.92
CA LYS A 24 -7.34 14.14 1.87
C LYS A 24 -6.93 15.42 1.18
N GLU A 25 -6.26 15.32 0.03
CA GLU A 25 -5.82 16.49 -0.73
C GLU A 25 -6.99 17.35 -1.19
N LEU A 26 -8.05 16.72 -1.64
CA LEU A 26 -9.26 17.43 -2.06
C LEU A 26 -9.87 18.21 -0.91
N ARG A 27 -9.95 17.60 0.26
CA ARG A 27 -10.53 18.23 1.45
C ARG A 27 -9.64 19.32 2.03
N ASP A 28 -8.34 19.18 1.94
CA ASP A 28 -7.42 20.22 2.38
C ASP A 28 -7.57 21.49 1.54
N LYS A 29 -7.99 21.34 0.28
CA LYS A 29 -8.25 22.47 -0.61
C LYS A 29 -9.63 23.08 -0.42
N ASP A 30 -10.58 22.27 0.05
CA ASP A 30 -11.97 22.69 0.26
C ASP A 30 -12.26 22.78 1.74
N ASP A 31 -12.21 23.98 2.29
CA ASP A 31 -12.38 24.24 3.71
C ASP A 31 -13.78 23.90 4.24
N ALA A 32 -14.71 23.53 3.36
CA ALA A 32 -16.08 23.24 3.74
C ALA A 32 -16.32 21.84 4.29
N GLU A 33 -15.33 20.94 4.18
CA GLU A 33 -15.48 19.55 4.57
C GLU A 33 -15.35 19.33 6.08
N PRO A 34 -16.13 18.39 6.64
CA PRO A 34 -16.05 18.07 8.07
C PRO A 34 -14.68 17.49 8.44
N LEU A 35 -14.13 17.93 9.56
CA LEU A 35 -12.86 17.44 10.09
C LEU A 35 -12.84 15.93 10.30
N SER A 36 -13.98 15.34 10.70
CA SER A 36 -14.09 13.92 10.97
C SER A 36 -13.77 13.04 9.76
N GLU A 37 -14.17 13.48 8.56
CA GLU A 37 -13.90 12.72 7.33
C GLU A 37 -12.43 12.82 6.93
N ALA A 38 -11.83 14.00 7.06
CA ALA A 38 -10.41 14.18 6.81
C ALA A 38 -9.57 13.34 7.76
N GLU A 39 -9.97 13.30 9.04
CA GLU A 39 -9.29 12.47 10.04
C GLU A 39 -9.43 10.99 9.73
N GLY A 40 -10.59 10.56 9.24
CA GLY A 40 -10.80 9.18 8.81
C GLY A 40 -9.85 8.76 7.72
N ALA A 41 -9.67 9.61 6.71
CA ALA A 41 -8.74 9.33 5.61
C ALA A 41 -7.30 9.27 6.12
N ARG A 42 -6.90 10.22 6.99
CA ARG A 42 -5.57 10.24 7.58
C ARG A 42 -5.30 8.99 8.40
N LYS A 43 -6.28 8.55 9.17
CA LYS A 43 -6.17 7.34 9.98
C LYS A 43 -5.92 6.13 9.10
N LYS A 44 -6.69 5.98 8.01
CA LYS A 44 -6.51 4.87 7.07
C LYS A 44 -5.14 4.92 6.40
N MET A 45 -4.68 6.10 6.03
CA MET A 45 -3.34 6.26 5.46
C MET A 45 -2.26 5.83 6.44
N ARG A 46 -2.38 6.22 7.70
CA ARG A 46 -1.44 5.80 8.74
C ARG A 46 -1.43 4.30 8.94
N GLU A 47 -2.61 3.67 8.94
CA GLU A 47 -2.73 2.22 9.10
C GLU A 47 -2.03 1.48 7.96
N ILE A 48 -2.26 1.89 6.73
CA ILE A 48 -1.65 1.25 5.56
C ILE A 48 -0.13 1.46 5.57
N ARG A 49 0.31 2.68 5.84
CA ARG A 49 1.74 2.99 5.93
C ARG A 49 2.40 2.17 7.03
N SER A 50 1.77 2.10 8.19
CA SER A 50 2.28 1.33 9.32
C SER A 50 2.38 -0.16 8.99
N PHE A 51 1.39 -0.70 8.27
CA PHE A 51 1.43 -2.08 7.82
C PHE A 51 2.66 -2.35 6.97
N VAL A 52 2.92 -1.50 5.99
CA VAL A 52 4.08 -1.64 5.10
C VAL A 52 5.39 -1.47 5.88
N THR A 53 5.49 -0.43 6.70
CA THR A 53 6.74 -0.13 7.41
C THR A 53 7.05 -1.11 8.53
N SER A 54 6.06 -1.86 9.00
CA SER A 54 6.27 -2.89 10.02
C SER A 54 6.87 -4.18 9.46
N MET A 55 6.90 -4.33 8.16
CA MET A 55 7.50 -5.51 7.53
C MET A 55 9.02 -5.50 7.69
N PRO A 56 9.67 -6.69 7.67
CA PRO A 56 11.12 -6.75 7.75
C PRO A 56 11.82 -5.96 6.64
N ASP A 57 12.93 -5.32 6.97
CA ASP A 57 13.69 -4.55 6.00
C ASP A 57 14.17 -5.43 4.86
N SER A 58 13.78 -5.06 3.64
CA SER A 58 14.08 -5.85 2.44
C SER A 58 13.72 -5.03 1.20
N ARG A 59 14.16 -5.51 0.03
CA ARG A 59 13.77 -4.91 -1.24
C ARG A 59 12.27 -4.96 -1.43
N GLU A 60 11.64 -6.02 -0.98
CA GLU A 60 10.21 -6.24 -1.07
C GLU A 60 9.44 -5.16 -0.31
N LYS A 61 9.87 -4.86 0.91
CA LYS A 61 9.29 -3.78 1.71
C LYS A 61 9.47 -2.43 1.02
N LEU A 62 10.67 -2.16 0.52
CA LEU A 62 10.95 -0.91 -0.18
C LEU A 62 10.10 -0.77 -1.43
N PHE A 63 9.88 -1.87 -2.17
CA PHE A 63 9.00 -1.84 -3.31
C PHE A 63 7.57 -1.45 -2.91
N LEU A 64 7.02 -2.09 -1.88
CA LEU A 64 5.68 -1.78 -1.41
C LEU A 64 5.56 -0.31 -1.00
N TYR A 65 6.57 0.18 -0.31
CA TYR A 65 6.58 1.58 0.11
C TYR A 65 6.64 2.53 -1.08
N TYR A 66 7.58 2.33 -2.00
CA TYR A 66 7.73 3.22 -3.16
C TYR A 66 6.51 3.19 -4.07
N HIS A 67 5.99 2.01 -4.34
CA HIS A 67 4.89 1.85 -5.29
C HIS A 67 3.53 2.24 -4.69
N TYR A 68 3.16 1.62 -3.58
CA TYR A 68 1.82 1.82 -3.00
C TYR A 68 1.72 3.07 -2.13
N ILE A 69 2.72 3.38 -1.34
CA ILE A 69 2.70 4.57 -0.49
C ILE A 69 3.18 5.79 -1.27
N GLY A 70 4.28 5.65 -1.98
CA GLY A 70 4.90 6.73 -2.73
C GLY A 70 4.27 7.03 -4.08
N GLY A 71 3.43 6.13 -4.60
CA GLY A 71 2.78 6.30 -5.89
C GLY A 71 3.73 6.22 -7.09
N ARG A 72 4.87 5.58 -6.94
CA ARG A 72 5.86 5.46 -8.02
C ARG A 72 5.46 4.37 -9.00
N SER A 73 5.76 4.58 -10.29
CA SER A 73 5.52 3.58 -11.32
C SER A 73 6.44 2.37 -11.13
N MET A 74 6.12 1.27 -11.80
CA MET A 74 6.96 0.09 -11.77
C MET A 74 8.36 0.40 -12.29
N GLU A 75 8.46 1.17 -13.37
CA GLU A 75 9.74 1.59 -13.94
C GLU A 75 10.57 2.39 -12.94
N ARG A 76 9.93 3.33 -12.26
CA ARG A 76 10.63 4.16 -11.28
C ARG A 76 11.08 3.33 -10.08
N CYS A 77 10.27 2.38 -9.64
CA CYS A 77 10.66 1.46 -8.58
C CYS A 77 11.89 0.65 -8.96
N ALA A 78 11.94 0.17 -10.21
CA ALA A 78 13.10 -0.57 -10.70
C ALA A 78 14.36 0.30 -10.64
N GLU A 79 14.27 1.54 -11.07
CA GLU A 79 15.40 2.49 -10.99
C GLU A 79 15.85 2.71 -9.55
N MET A 80 14.91 2.96 -8.67
CA MET A 80 15.21 3.25 -7.26
C MET A 80 15.83 2.07 -6.54
N LEU A 81 15.45 0.85 -6.93
CA LEU A 81 15.99 -0.37 -6.34
C LEU A 81 17.21 -0.91 -7.08
N GLY A 82 17.58 -0.27 -8.19
CA GLY A 82 18.76 -0.68 -8.95
C GLY A 82 18.62 -2.03 -9.63
N VAL A 83 17.43 -2.38 -10.08
CA VAL A 83 17.15 -3.66 -10.74
C VAL A 83 16.62 -3.43 -12.14
N ALA A 84 16.71 -4.49 -12.98
CA ALA A 84 16.14 -4.44 -14.32
C ALA A 84 14.62 -4.34 -14.25
N GLU A 85 14.04 -3.68 -15.24
CA GLU A 85 12.58 -3.47 -15.29
C GLU A 85 11.80 -4.77 -15.19
N ARG A 86 12.25 -5.82 -15.88
CA ARG A 86 11.58 -7.12 -15.80
C ARG A 86 11.70 -7.77 -14.42
N SER A 87 12.76 -7.45 -13.68
CA SER A 87 12.98 -7.99 -12.34
C SER A 87 12.03 -7.40 -11.31
N ILE A 88 11.55 -6.18 -11.55
CA ILE A 88 10.66 -5.51 -10.59
C ILE A 88 9.33 -6.27 -10.43
N TYR A 89 8.86 -6.93 -11.48
CA TYR A 89 7.62 -7.71 -11.42
C TYR A 89 7.76 -8.94 -10.52
N ARG A 90 8.95 -9.54 -10.49
CA ARG A 90 9.25 -10.65 -9.57
C ARG A 90 9.30 -10.15 -8.13
N ILE A 91 9.91 -8.98 -7.94
CA ILE A 91 9.97 -8.35 -6.62
C ILE A 91 8.57 -8.03 -6.13
N ARG A 92 7.71 -7.50 -7.02
CA ARG A 92 6.32 -7.23 -6.69
C ARG A 92 5.60 -8.48 -6.20
N LEU A 93 5.74 -9.59 -6.93
CA LEU A 93 5.08 -10.83 -6.56
C LEU A 93 5.56 -11.33 -5.19
N ARG A 94 6.86 -11.30 -4.94
CA ARG A 94 7.41 -11.69 -3.64
C ARG A 94 6.96 -10.76 -2.53
N ALA A 95 6.93 -9.47 -2.81
CA ALA A 95 6.50 -8.46 -1.85
C ALA A 95 5.05 -8.68 -1.43
N LEU A 96 4.17 -8.95 -2.40
CA LEU A 96 2.77 -9.22 -2.12
C LEU A 96 2.58 -10.51 -1.33
N LYS A 97 3.35 -11.54 -1.63
CA LYS A 97 3.29 -12.79 -0.87
C LYS A 97 3.74 -12.59 0.59
N LEU A 98 4.80 -11.81 0.80
CA LEU A 98 5.25 -11.49 2.15
C LEU A 98 4.20 -10.67 2.90
N ALA A 99 3.64 -9.68 2.23
CA ALA A 99 2.61 -8.84 2.82
C ALA A 99 1.37 -9.67 3.20
N LEU A 100 1.03 -10.64 2.38
CA LEU A 100 -0.12 -11.50 2.64
C LEU A 100 0.04 -12.28 3.95
N CYS A 101 1.25 -12.72 4.26
CA CYS A 101 1.54 -13.42 5.52
C CYS A 101 1.32 -12.52 6.74
N CYS A 102 1.44 -11.22 6.57
CA CYS A 102 1.32 -10.24 7.65
C CYS A 102 -0.03 -9.51 7.66
N PHE A 103 -0.88 -9.78 6.67
CA PHE A 103 -2.10 -9.00 6.44
C PHE A 103 -3.13 -9.21 7.55
N PRO A 104 -3.47 -8.15 8.32
CA PRO A 104 -4.36 -8.28 9.47
C PRO A 104 -5.81 -8.62 9.11
N GLY A 105 -6.24 -8.36 7.88
CA GLY A 105 -7.59 -8.68 7.42
C GLY A 105 -7.90 -10.16 7.55
N GLU A 106 -6.91 -11.02 7.43
CA GLU A 106 -7.07 -12.46 7.59
C GLU A 106 -7.37 -12.83 9.03
N ARG A 107 -6.82 -12.09 9.99
CA ARG A 107 -7.07 -12.30 11.40
C ARG A 107 -8.43 -11.78 11.84
N ALA A 108 -8.88 -10.72 11.19
CA ALA A 108 -10.17 -10.12 11.51
C ALA A 108 -11.34 -11.03 11.11
N ALA A 109 -11.11 -12.00 10.25
CA ALA A 109 -12.10 -12.95 9.80
C ALA A 109 -12.29 -14.11 10.75
N VAL A 110 -11.49 -14.20 11.79
CA VAL A 110 -11.54 -15.29 12.77
C VAL A 110 -12.54 -15.01 13.86
#